data_b15c3b676f824646ec9be17c2cde4608
#
_entry.id   b15c3b676f824646ec9be17c2cde4608
#
_cell.length_a   1.000
_cell.length_b   1.000
_cell.length_c   1.000
_cell.angle_alpha   90.00
_cell.angle_beta   90.00
_cell.angle_gamma   90.00
#
_symmetry.space_group_name_H-M   'P 1'
#
loop_
_entity.id
_entity.type
_entity.pdbx_description
1 polymer ?
#
loop_
_entity_poly.entity_id
_entity_poly.type
_entity_poly.pdbx_seq_one_letter_code
_entity_poly.pdbx_strand_id
1 'polypeptide(L)'
;MLKKQSEKQLCDWFRVLSVQDQASLLRFAEFLAASSDQVGESLPAYFPEPNIIERPAKESVIDAIKRLRASYAMLNPDILLHQTSDLVAEHMIKGREAALVIDELEHLFAEAYQQSKQQFEQNS
;
A
#
# COMPACT_ATOMS: atom_id res chain seq x y z
N MET A 1 -0.94 7.25 -32.45
CA MET A 1 -0.61 7.89 -31.20
C MET A 1 -1.10 7.04 -30.01
N LEU A 2 -0.26 6.92 -29.04
CA LEU A 2 -0.55 6.15 -27.84
C LEU A 2 -1.83 6.61 -27.14
N LYS A 3 -2.09 7.92 -27.16
CA LYS A 3 -3.20 8.53 -26.46
C LYS A 3 -4.57 7.99 -26.89
N LYS A 4 -4.83 7.93 -28.19
CA LYS A 4 -6.11 7.44 -28.70
C LYS A 4 -6.28 5.95 -28.44
N GLN A 5 -5.20 5.20 -28.58
CA GLN A 5 -5.22 3.77 -28.32
C GLN A 5 -5.46 3.47 -26.85
N SER A 6 -4.86 4.27 -25.98
CA SER A 6 -5.04 4.12 -24.53
C SER A 6 -6.46 4.45 -24.10
N GLU A 7 -7.04 5.49 -24.68
CA GLU A 7 -8.43 5.85 -24.39
C GLU A 7 -9.40 4.75 -24.78
N LYS A 8 -9.21 4.19 -25.99
CA LYS A 8 -10.05 3.11 -26.47
C LYS A 8 -9.91 1.88 -25.58
N GLN A 9 -8.70 1.54 -25.22
CA GLN A 9 -8.42 0.40 -24.36
C GLN A 9 -9.07 0.56 -22.98
N LEU A 10 -8.99 1.75 -22.41
CA LEU A 10 -9.60 2.04 -21.13
C LEU A 10 -11.13 1.91 -21.22
N CYS A 11 -11.73 2.41 -22.28
CA CYS A 11 -13.17 2.29 -22.49
C CYS A 11 -13.61 0.84 -22.66
N ASP A 12 -12.83 0.05 -23.37
CA ASP A 12 -13.11 -1.37 -23.56
C ASP A 12 -13.07 -2.11 -22.23
N TRP A 13 -12.07 -1.85 -21.41
CA TRP A 13 -11.98 -2.44 -20.09
C TRP A 13 -13.15 -2.01 -19.20
N PHE A 14 -13.49 -0.74 -19.25
CA PHE A 14 -14.59 -0.19 -18.45
C PHE A 14 -15.90 -0.93 -18.73
N ARG A 15 -16.17 -1.23 -20.01
CA ARG A 15 -17.42 -1.91 -20.40
C ARG A 15 -17.55 -3.32 -19.83
N VAL A 16 -16.44 -4.01 -19.61
CA VAL A 16 -16.48 -5.38 -19.11
C VAL A 16 -16.46 -5.46 -17.58
N LEU A 17 -16.28 -4.35 -16.90
CA LEU A 17 -16.26 -4.32 -15.44
C LEU A 17 -17.68 -4.40 -14.87
N SER A 18 -17.78 -4.91 -13.63
CA SER A 18 -19.02 -4.85 -12.89
C SER A 18 -19.40 -3.40 -12.60
N VAL A 19 -20.67 -3.16 -12.29
CA VAL A 19 -21.16 -1.81 -11.97
C VAL A 19 -20.36 -1.23 -10.80
N GLN A 20 -20.07 -2.05 -9.81
CA GLN A 20 -19.30 -1.62 -8.64
C GLN A 20 -17.89 -1.23 -9.02
N ASP A 21 -17.23 -2.03 -9.86
CA ASP A 21 -15.89 -1.73 -10.31
C ASP A 21 -15.84 -0.51 -11.22
N GLN A 22 -16.87 -0.33 -12.04
CA GLN A 22 -17.00 0.88 -12.86
C GLN A 22 -17.06 2.14 -11.99
N ALA A 23 -17.82 2.09 -10.90
CA ALA A 23 -17.92 3.20 -9.98
C ALA A 23 -16.59 3.50 -9.32
N SER A 24 -15.86 2.46 -8.94
CA SER A 24 -14.52 2.61 -8.34
C SER A 24 -13.54 3.22 -9.31
N LEU A 25 -13.56 2.77 -10.55
CA LEU A 25 -12.68 3.30 -11.58
C LEU A 25 -12.96 4.78 -11.85
N LEU A 26 -14.24 5.15 -11.91
CA LEU A 26 -14.63 6.55 -12.13
C LEU A 26 -14.13 7.45 -10.99
N ARG A 27 -14.24 6.99 -9.75
CA ARG A 27 -13.74 7.75 -8.60
C ARG A 27 -12.23 7.93 -8.66
N PHE A 28 -11.53 6.87 -9.02
CA PHE A 28 -10.08 6.92 -9.14
C PHE A 28 -9.66 7.87 -10.26
N ALA A 29 -10.33 7.79 -11.41
CA ALA A 29 -10.05 8.67 -12.53
C ALA A 29 -10.32 10.13 -12.18
N GLU A 30 -11.43 10.39 -11.47
CA GLU A 30 -11.77 11.74 -11.01
C GLU A 30 -10.69 12.28 -10.09
N PHE A 31 -10.22 11.47 -9.16
CA PHE A 31 -9.12 11.86 -8.27
C PHE A 31 -7.86 12.20 -9.03
N LEU A 32 -7.49 11.37 -10.00
CA LEU A 32 -6.31 11.62 -10.81
C LEU A 32 -6.44 12.89 -11.64
N ALA A 33 -7.63 13.12 -12.21
CA ALA A 33 -7.87 14.31 -13.01
C ALA A 33 -7.78 15.59 -12.17
N ALA A 34 -8.33 15.54 -10.95
CA ALA A 34 -8.26 16.68 -10.05
C ALA A 34 -6.84 16.95 -9.58
N SER A 35 -6.05 15.90 -9.39
CA SER A 35 -4.67 16.02 -8.94
C SER A 35 -3.72 16.47 -10.04
N SER A 36 -4.02 16.13 -11.29
CA SER A 36 -3.11 16.38 -12.39
C SER A 36 -2.85 17.87 -12.65
N ASP A 37 -3.82 18.71 -12.33
CA ASP A 37 -3.65 20.15 -12.49
C ASP A 37 -2.61 20.73 -11.53
N GLN A 38 -2.45 20.10 -10.38
CA GLN A 38 -1.52 20.55 -9.37
C GLN A 38 -0.12 20.01 -9.56
N VAL A 39 -0.05 18.82 -10.10
CA VAL A 39 1.19 18.05 -10.13
C VAL A 39 1.55 17.62 -11.53
N GLY A 40 0.79 18.06 -12.51
CA GLY A 40 0.85 17.57 -13.89
C GLY A 40 2.23 17.27 -14.41
N GLU A 41 3.19 17.92 -13.92
CA GLU A 41 4.56 17.79 -14.37
C GLU A 41 5.46 17.12 -13.36
N SER A 42 5.00 16.80 -12.16
CA SER A 42 5.95 16.35 -11.16
C SER A 42 5.44 15.24 -10.30
N LEU A 43 6.29 14.26 -10.14
CA LEU A 43 6.19 13.29 -9.07
C LEU A 43 6.52 14.00 -7.76
N PRO A 44 6.10 13.45 -6.62
CA PRO A 44 6.48 14.02 -5.34
C PRO A 44 7.99 14.19 -5.25
N ALA A 45 8.41 15.33 -4.76
CA ALA A 45 9.84 15.62 -4.59
C ALA A 45 10.44 14.85 -3.44
N TYR A 46 9.63 14.21 -2.64
CA TYR A 46 10.07 13.46 -1.47
C TYR A 46 9.24 12.18 -1.33
N PHE A 47 9.83 11.21 -0.67
CA PHE A 47 9.12 9.98 -0.34
C PHE A 47 8.18 10.26 0.84
N PRO A 48 6.90 9.83 0.76
CA PRO A 48 5.95 10.11 1.83
C PRO A 48 6.41 9.56 3.18
N GLU A 49 6.14 10.29 4.25
CA GLU A 49 6.43 9.82 5.59
C GLU A 49 5.29 8.94 6.09
N PRO A 50 5.59 7.95 6.95
CA PRO A 50 4.54 7.13 7.49
C PRO A 50 3.67 7.91 8.47
N ASN A 51 2.38 7.58 8.48
CA ASN A 51 1.46 8.11 9.47
C ASN A 51 1.36 7.08 10.61
N ILE A 52 2.30 7.16 11.55
CA ILE A 52 2.41 6.15 12.61
C ILE A 52 1.18 6.19 13.50
N ILE A 53 0.48 5.08 13.55
CA ILE A 53 -0.68 4.89 14.40
C ILE A 53 -0.21 4.22 15.68
N GLU A 54 -0.63 4.76 16.82
CA GLU A 54 -0.20 4.24 18.12
C GLU A 54 -0.66 2.80 18.32
N ARG A 55 0.26 1.99 18.86
CA ARG A 55 -0.02 0.59 19.13
C ARG A 55 -0.94 0.45 20.35
N PRO A 56 -2.12 -0.21 20.19
CA PRO A 56 -3.00 -0.45 21.34
C PRO A 56 -2.35 -1.38 22.37
N ALA A 57 -2.78 -1.26 23.61
CA ALA A 57 -2.27 -2.11 24.67
C ALA A 57 -2.59 -3.59 24.44
N LYS A 58 -3.76 -3.85 23.86
CA LYS A 58 -4.17 -5.20 23.47
C LYS A 58 -4.49 -5.20 22.00
N GLU A 59 -3.65 -5.88 21.23
CA GLU A 59 -3.81 -5.92 19.79
C GLU A 59 -3.61 -7.34 19.31
N SER A 60 -4.48 -7.82 18.42
CA SER A 60 -4.27 -9.08 17.73
C SER A 60 -3.24 -8.91 16.61
N VAL A 61 -2.67 -10.01 16.15
CA VAL A 61 -1.72 -9.99 15.04
C VAL A 61 -2.37 -9.43 13.79
N ILE A 62 -3.61 -9.82 13.52
CA ILE A 62 -4.35 -9.33 12.35
C ILE A 62 -4.60 -7.83 12.44
N ASP A 63 -4.99 -7.34 13.61
CA ASP A 63 -5.19 -5.91 13.82
C ASP A 63 -3.90 -5.13 13.67
N ALA A 64 -2.79 -5.70 14.12
CA ALA A 64 -1.47 -5.09 13.95
C ALA A 64 -1.12 -4.94 12.47
N ILE A 65 -1.41 -5.95 11.67
CA ILE A 65 -1.16 -5.89 10.23
C ILE A 65 -1.98 -4.77 9.59
N LYS A 66 -3.25 -4.67 9.96
CA LYS A 66 -4.13 -3.60 9.46
C LYS A 66 -3.60 -2.22 9.85
N ARG A 67 -3.19 -2.08 11.11
CA ARG A 67 -2.61 -0.83 11.62
C ARG A 67 -1.35 -0.45 10.85
N LEU A 68 -0.45 -1.41 10.65
CA LEU A 68 0.82 -1.16 9.96
C LEU A 68 0.61 -0.85 8.48
N ARG A 69 -0.34 -1.51 7.84
CA ARG A 69 -0.69 -1.17 6.45
C ARG A 69 -1.22 0.26 6.33
N ALA A 70 -2.00 0.69 7.31
CA ALA A 70 -2.50 2.06 7.33
C ALA A 70 -1.39 3.06 7.61
N SER A 71 -0.47 2.72 8.53
CA SER A 71 0.67 3.59 8.86
C SER A 71 1.64 3.74 7.69
N TYR A 72 1.86 2.67 6.95
CA TYR A 72 2.81 2.63 5.83
C TYR A 72 2.08 2.47 4.50
N ALA A 73 1.09 3.33 4.27
CA ALA A 73 0.23 3.25 3.09
C ALA A 73 1.02 3.38 1.77
N MET A 74 2.20 3.99 1.81
CA MET A 74 3.05 4.16 0.64
C MET A 74 3.74 2.87 0.20
N LEU A 75 3.78 1.85 1.05
CA LEU A 75 4.41 0.59 0.72
C LEU A 75 3.49 -0.31 -0.09
N ASN A 76 4.07 -1.03 -1.05
CA ASN A 76 3.33 -2.05 -1.78
C ASN A 76 3.14 -3.26 -0.87
N PRO A 77 1.88 -3.61 -0.52
CA PRO A 77 1.64 -4.74 0.40
C PRO A 77 2.16 -6.07 -0.13
N ASP A 78 2.27 -6.23 -1.45
CA ASP A 78 2.76 -7.48 -2.04
C ASP A 78 4.22 -7.75 -1.70
N ILE A 79 5.01 -6.70 -1.48
CA ILE A 79 6.43 -6.86 -1.15
C ILE A 79 6.61 -7.58 0.17
N LEU A 80 5.72 -7.33 1.13
CA LEU A 80 5.81 -7.89 2.48
C LEU A 80 4.90 -9.09 2.71
N LEU A 81 4.14 -9.48 1.70
CA LEU A 81 3.13 -10.54 1.86
C LEU A 81 3.75 -11.83 2.37
N HIS A 82 4.89 -12.22 1.83
CA HIS A 82 5.54 -13.47 2.17
C HIS A 82 5.99 -13.51 3.63
N GLN A 83 6.74 -12.50 4.05
CA GLN A 83 7.25 -12.41 5.42
C GLN A 83 6.10 -12.24 6.42
N THR A 84 5.10 -11.43 6.05
CA THR A 84 3.93 -11.24 6.89
C THR A 84 3.18 -12.55 7.10
N SER A 85 2.99 -13.31 6.03
CA SER A 85 2.31 -14.60 6.09
C SER A 85 3.08 -15.60 6.95
N ASP A 86 4.40 -15.61 6.85
CA ASP A 86 5.24 -16.48 7.66
C ASP A 86 5.09 -16.18 9.15
N LEU A 87 5.06 -14.91 9.51
CA LEU A 87 4.89 -14.50 10.91
C LEU A 87 3.51 -14.86 11.45
N VAL A 88 2.48 -14.68 10.63
CA VAL A 88 1.13 -15.08 11.02
C VAL A 88 1.06 -16.59 11.23
N ALA A 89 1.69 -17.37 10.34
CA ALA A 89 1.71 -18.81 10.47
C ALA A 89 2.44 -19.26 11.75
N GLU A 90 3.55 -18.61 12.10
CA GLU A 90 4.25 -18.90 13.34
C GLU A 90 3.38 -18.65 14.57
N HIS A 91 2.62 -17.59 14.56
CA HIS A 91 1.70 -17.29 15.65
C HIS A 91 0.57 -18.31 15.73
N MET A 92 -0.07 -18.62 14.60
CA MET A 92 -1.25 -19.47 14.60
C MET A 92 -0.94 -20.95 14.73
N ILE A 93 0.17 -21.41 14.15
CA ILE A 93 0.50 -22.84 14.10
C ILE A 93 1.46 -23.23 15.22
N LYS A 94 2.47 -22.40 15.48
CA LYS A 94 3.49 -22.69 16.49
C LYS A 94 3.21 -22.07 17.85
N GLY A 95 2.14 -21.27 17.96
CA GLY A 95 1.76 -20.67 19.22
C GLY A 95 2.66 -19.55 19.70
N ARG A 96 3.37 -18.90 18.80
CA ARG A 96 4.25 -17.80 19.14
C ARG A 96 3.43 -16.64 19.71
N GLU A 97 3.93 -15.97 20.75
CA GLU A 97 3.18 -14.91 21.40
C GLU A 97 2.89 -13.75 20.46
N ALA A 98 1.66 -13.25 20.51
CA ALA A 98 1.21 -12.16 19.65
C ALA A 98 2.10 -10.93 19.78
N ALA A 99 2.47 -10.55 21.01
CA ALA A 99 3.28 -9.36 21.25
C ALA A 99 4.62 -9.44 20.54
N LEU A 100 5.26 -10.60 20.55
CA LEU A 100 6.54 -10.79 19.89
C LEU A 100 6.43 -10.76 18.38
N VAL A 101 5.37 -11.37 17.85
CA VAL A 101 5.10 -11.35 16.41
C VAL A 101 4.80 -9.92 15.95
N ILE A 102 4.04 -9.16 16.73
CA ILE A 102 3.75 -7.76 16.42
C ILE A 102 5.03 -6.92 16.40
N ASP A 103 5.93 -7.15 17.37
CA ASP A 103 7.22 -6.47 17.40
C ASP A 103 8.00 -6.72 16.10
N GLU A 104 8.02 -7.96 15.64
CA GLU A 104 8.70 -8.30 14.40
C GLU A 104 8.01 -7.69 13.18
N LEU A 105 6.68 -7.65 13.17
CA LEU A 105 5.93 -7.00 12.11
C LEU A 105 6.27 -5.51 12.03
N GLU A 106 6.33 -4.85 13.17
CA GLU A 106 6.69 -3.43 13.22
C GLU A 106 8.08 -3.19 12.65
N HIS A 107 9.02 -4.05 13.00
CA HIS A 107 10.38 -3.97 12.47
C HIS A 107 10.42 -4.22 10.97
N LEU A 108 9.67 -5.21 10.51
CA LEU A 108 9.60 -5.56 9.09
C LEU A 108 9.09 -4.40 8.24
N PHE A 109 8.01 -3.76 8.68
CA PHE A 109 7.45 -2.61 7.96
C PHE A 109 8.41 -1.42 7.99
N ALA A 110 9.05 -1.16 9.13
CA ALA A 110 10.01 -0.06 9.25
C ALA A 110 11.20 -0.27 8.33
N GLU A 111 11.74 -1.48 8.27
CA GLU A 111 12.85 -1.80 7.36
C GLU A 111 12.44 -1.64 5.90
N ALA A 112 11.28 -2.14 5.54
CA ALA A 112 10.77 -2.03 4.18
C ALA A 112 10.61 -0.56 3.78
N TYR A 113 10.13 0.26 4.71
CA TYR A 113 10.00 1.69 4.48
C TYR A 113 11.36 2.33 4.20
N GLN A 114 12.37 2.03 5.01
CA GLN A 114 13.70 2.58 4.83
C GLN A 114 14.31 2.16 3.50
N GLN A 115 14.15 0.91 3.13
CA GLN A 115 14.65 0.42 1.84
C GLN A 115 13.96 1.11 0.66
N SER A 116 12.65 1.26 0.74
CA SER A 116 11.87 1.93 -0.31
C SER A 116 12.25 3.40 -0.42
N LYS A 117 12.46 4.06 0.72
CA LYS A 117 12.88 5.46 0.74
C LYS A 117 14.25 5.63 0.11
N GLN A 118 15.19 4.76 0.44
CA GLN A 118 16.53 4.81 -0.15
C GLN A 118 16.48 4.60 -1.66
N GLN A 119 15.67 3.66 -2.12
CA GLN A 119 15.49 3.41 -3.53
C GLN A 119 14.92 4.63 -4.26
N PHE A 120 13.94 5.26 -3.64
CA PHE A 120 13.34 6.49 -4.19
C PHE A 120 14.38 7.59 -4.30
N GLU A 121 15.20 7.79 -3.28
CA GLU A 121 16.24 8.82 -3.26
C GLU A 121 17.33 8.55 -4.29
N GLN A 122 17.68 7.29 -4.51
CA GLN A 122 18.67 6.91 -5.50
C GLN A 122 18.18 7.11 -6.94
N ASN A 123 16.88 6.97 -7.15
CA ASN A 123 16.28 7.08 -8.47
C ASN A 123 15.88 8.51 -8.85
N SER A 124 16.00 9.45 -7.94
CA SER A 124 15.65 10.87 -8.21
C SER A 124 16.90 11.78 -8.46
#